data_d68f73a11530a209545812aace086ebf
#
_entry.id   d68f73a11530a209545812aace086ebf
#
_cell.length_a   1.000
_cell.length_b   1.000
_cell.length_c   1.000
_cell.angle_alpha   90.00
_cell.angle_beta   90.00
_cell.angle_gamma   90.00
#
_symmetry.space_group_name_H-M   'P 1'
#
loop_
_entity.id
_entity.type
_entity.pdbx_description
1 polymer ?
#
loop_
_entity_poly.entity_id
_entity_poly.type
_entity_poly.pdbx_seq_one_letter_code
_entity_poly.pdbx_strand_id
1 'polypeptide(L)'
;MNAVSEKALKIGIFGGSGYSGQELLRWLRRHSRASVVFTTGSTKPHIPHDEGLSHAADVYFLCVPHGTAAKYAQSLRASRPSSLVIDLSGDLRLSTPASYKTWYGHDHPAPELLPSAVFGLTEVMRSKIKGASLISNPGCYATSAMLPLVPLVKDGLIDPADIVVDSKSGASGAGKALREDLLFTEVNESLSIYSQGRKHRHVGEIEETVEAVTGTRPTLTFSPHLLPIERGILSAIYVKTSKTADDLRASLSKFYAGAPFVDVSEAAPRLRDVNHTNRCVMSVHEGAPGRMIVLSALDNLVKGASGQAIQNMNVALGFEETDGLL
;
A
#
# COMPACT_ATOMS: atom_id res chain seq x y z
N MET A 1 -36.36 -8.83 18.72
CA MET A 1 -35.23 -7.87 18.70
C MET A 1 -35.19 -7.27 17.31
N ASN A 2 -35.65 -6.03 17.16
CA ASN A 2 -35.60 -5.33 15.87
C ASN A 2 -34.14 -5.02 15.56
N ALA A 3 -33.59 -5.70 14.56
CA ALA A 3 -32.33 -5.27 13.97
C ALA A 3 -32.55 -3.85 13.41
N VAL A 4 -32.02 -2.85 14.08
CA VAL A 4 -31.87 -1.51 13.51
C VAL A 4 -31.08 -1.72 12.23
N SER A 5 -31.71 -1.51 11.07
CA SER A 5 -31.04 -1.50 9.78
C SER A 5 -29.99 -0.41 9.83
N GLU A 6 -28.75 -0.78 10.20
CA GLU A 6 -27.63 0.17 10.12
C GLU A 6 -27.50 0.61 8.66
N LYS A 7 -27.59 1.91 8.44
CA LYS A 7 -27.52 2.51 7.12
C LYS A 7 -26.21 2.11 6.43
N ALA A 8 -26.30 1.51 5.25
CA ALA A 8 -25.13 1.13 4.47
C ALA A 8 -24.25 2.37 4.19
N LEU A 9 -22.94 2.21 4.41
CA LEU A 9 -21.92 3.23 4.16
C LEU A 9 -21.83 3.50 2.66
N LYS A 10 -22.02 4.74 2.24
CA LYS A 10 -21.96 5.14 0.82
C LYS A 10 -20.51 5.33 0.39
N ILE A 11 -20.09 4.62 -0.65
CA ILE A 11 -18.74 4.63 -1.19
C ILE A 11 -18.71 5.28 -2.56
N GLY A 12 -17.80 6.26 -2.76
CA GLY A 12 -17.43 6.81 -4.06
C GLY A 12 -16.03 6.34 -4.46
N ILE A 13 -15.84 5.94 -5.72
CA ILE A 13 -14.54 5.50 -6.22
C ILE A 13 -14.15 6.35 -7.42
N PHE A 14 -13.08 7.13 -7.28
CA PHE A 14 -12.45 7.82 -8.40
C PHE A 14 -11.43 6.89 -9.07
N GLY A 15 -11.57 6.65 -10.37
CA GLY A 15 -10.70 5.74 -11.12
C GLY A 15 -11.14 4.27 -11.10
N GLY A 16 -12.45 4.00 -11.06
CA GLY A 16 -13.03 2.65 -11.05
C GLY A 16 -12.66 1.77 -12.26
N SER A 17 -12.22 2.37 -13.38
CA SER A 17 -11.80 1.65 -14.59
C SER A 17 -10.35 1.12 -14.51
N GLY A 18 -9.52 1.61 -13.57
CA GLY A 18 -8.15 1.14 -13.32
C GLY A 18 -8.11 -0.19 -12.55
N TYR A 19 -6.94 -0.84 -12.50
CA TYR A 19 -6.80 -2.12 -11.78
C TYR A 19 -7.15 -2.02 -10.30
N SER A 20 -6.65 -1.02 -9.59
CA SER A 20 -6.98 -0.81 -8.16
C SER A 20 -8.45 -0.51 -7.95
N GLY A 21 -9.08 0.31 -8.81
CA GLY A 21 -10.51 0.61 -8.73
C GLY A 21 -11.38 -0.62 -8.98
N GLN A 22 -11.03 -1.46 -9.95
CA GLN A 22 -11.73 -2.73 -10.23
C GLN A 22 -11.58 -3.71 -9.06
N GLU A 23 -10.41 -3.79 -8.46
CA GLU A 23 -10.16 -4.64 -7.30
C GLU A 23 -10.93 -4.13 -6.07
N LEU A 24 -10.99 -2.80 -5.82
CA LEU A 24 -11.85 -2.22 -4.79
C LEU A 24 -13.32 -2.61 -4.99
N LEU A 25 -13.84 -2.48 -6.22
CA LEU A 25 -15.21 -2.87 -6.55
C LEU A 25 -15.48 -4.35 -6.25
N ARG A 26 -14.50 -5.22 -6.55
CA ARG A 26 -14.60 -6.65 -6.31
C ARG A 26 -14.72 -6.97 -4.81
N TRP A 27 -13.86 -6.35 -3.99
CA TRP A 27 -13.80 -6.61 -2.55
C TRP A 27 -14.94 -5.92 -1.79
N LEU A 28 -15.30 -4.68 -2.13
CA LEU A 28 -16.40 -3.96 -1.49
C LEU A 28 -17.78 -4.63 -1.68
N ARG A 29 -17.95 -5.45 -2.73
CA ARG A 29 -19.18 -6.28 -2.89
C ARG A 29 -19.35 -7.33 -1.79
N ARG A 30 -18.27 -7.71 -1.12
CA ARG A 30 -18.26 -8.67 -0.01
C ARG A 30 -18.40 -8.00 1.35
N HIS A 31 -18.20 -6.68 1.41
CA HIS A 31 -18.24 -5.92 2.65
C HIS A 31 -19.66 -5.76 3.16
N SER A 32 -19.90 -6.16 4.42
CA SER A 32 -21.27 -6.25 4.98
C SER A 32 -21.99 -4.90 5.07
N ARG A 33 -21.22 -3.79 5.17
CA ARG A 33 -21.75 -2.45 5.47
C ARG A 33 -21.47 -1.42 4.36
N ALA A 34 -20.77 -1.76 3.28
CA ALA A 34 -20.41 -0.83 2.21
C ALA A 34 -21.35 -0.95 1.00
N SER A 35 -21.74 0.19 0.43
CA SER A 35 -22.50 0.28 -0.82
C SER A 35 -21.83 1.28 -1.75
N VAL A 36 -21.35 0.81 -2.90
CA VAL A 36 -20.74 1.68 -3.92
C VAL A 36 -21.87 2.43 -4.64
N VAL A 37 -21.92 3.75 -4.46
CA VAL A 37 -22.99 4.61 -5.01
C VAL A 37 -22.59 5.23 -6.35
N PHE A 38 -21.30 5.41 -6.61
CA PHE A 38 -20.78 5.83 -7.92
C PHE A 38 -19.32 5.40 -8.12
N THR A 39 -18.94 5.35 -9.38
CA THR A 39 -17.56 5.16 -9.80
C THR A 39 -17.24 6.09 -10.95
N THR A 40 -16.05 6.70 -10.96
CA THR A 40 -15.60 7.53 -12.07
C THR A 40 -14.57 6.80 -12.92
N GLY A 41 -14.44 7.18 -14.18
CA GLY A 41 -13.46 6.57 -15.09
C GLY A 41 -13.55 7.14 -16.51
N SER A 42 -12.64 6.68 -17.37
CA SER A 42 -12.54 7.13 -18.77
C SER A 42 -13.54 6.45 -19.72
N THR A 43 -14.22 5.38 -19.28
CA THR A 43 -15.11 4.58 -20.11
C THR A 43 -16.39 4.22 -19.36
N LYS A 44 -17.54 4.10 -20.07
CA LYS A 44 -18.79 3.59 -19.51
C LYS A 44 -18.59 2.19 -18.86
N PRO A 45 -19.27 1.85 -17.77
CA PRO A 45 -20.38 2.58 -17.12
C PRO A 45 -19.96 3.67 -16.11
N HIS A 46 -18.68 4.03 -16.04
CA HIS A 46 -18.18 5.04 -15.11
C HIS A 46 -18.58 6.46 -15.55
N ILE A 47 -18.89 7.32 -14.58
CA ILE A 47 -19.12 8.75 -14.84
C ILE A 47 -17.78 9.50 -15.00
N PRO A 48 -17.76 10.70 -15.63
CA PRO A 48 -16.56 11.53 -15.70
C PRO A 48 -15.99 11.88 -14.31
N HIS A 49 -14.66 12.04 -14.20
CA HIS A 49 -14.02 12.29 -12.90
C HIS A 49 -14.54 13.55 -12.21
N ASP A 50 -14.70 14.67 -12.94
CA ASP A 50 -15.14 15.93 -12.34
C ASP A 50 -16.61 15.88 -11.87
N GLU A 51 -17.46 15.10 -12.53
CA GLU A 51 -18.82 14.85 -12.11
C GLU A 51 -18.88 14.13 -10.76
N GLY A 52 -17.89 13.25 -10.48
CA GLY A 52 -17.79 12.52 -9.20
C GLY A 52 -17.73 13.43 -7.97
N LEU A 53 -17.22 14.67 -8.10
CA LEU A 53 -17.18 15.64 -7.01
C LEU A 53 -18.58 16.14 -6.59
N SER A 54 -19.57 16.07 -7.47
CA SER A 54 -20.97 16.43 -7.17
C SER A 54 -21.71 15.37 -6.37
N HIS A 55 -21.26 14.09 -6.44
CA HIS A 55 -21.92 12.96 -5.79
C HIS A 55 -21.49 12.81 -4.33
N ALA A 56 -22.47 12.73 -3.44
CA ALA A 56 -22.21 12.55 -2.00
C ALA A 56 -21.94 11.09 -1.64
N ALA A 57 -20.86 10.87 -0.89
CA ALA A 57 -20.53 9.60 -0.27
C ALA A 57 -19.93 9.82 1.13
N ASP A 58 -19.92 8.79 1.95
CA ASP A 58 -19.33 8.80 3.28
C ASP A 58 -17.82 8.53 3.21
N VAL A 59 -17.41 7.73 2.22
CA VAL A 59 -15.99 7.40 1.94
C VAL A 59 -15.70 7.58 0.46
N TYR A 60 -14.54 8.17 0.17
CA TYR A 60 -14.02 8.33 -1.19
C TYR A 60 -12.66 7.64 -1.33
N PHE A 61 -12.55 6.72 -2.28
CA PHE A 61 -11.28 6.13 -2.69
C PHE A 61 -10.76 6.80 -3.94
N LEU A 62 -9.52 7.28 -3.91
CA LEU A 62 -8.88 7.96 -5.03
C LEU A 62 -7.87 7.00 -5.69
N CYS A 63 -8.29 6.38 -6.81
CA CYS A 63 -7.50 5.45 -7.64
C CYS A 63 -7.11 6.11 -8.97
N VAL A 64 -6.86 7.39 -8.96
CA VAL A 64 -6.46 8.20 -10.12
C VAL A 64 -4.95 8.45 -10.11
N PRO A 65 -4.34 8.91 -11.22
CA PRO A 65 -2.91 9.19 -11.27
C PRO A 65 -2.48 10.23 -10.22
N HIS A 66 -1.21 10.14 -9.81
CA HIS A 66 -0.59 11.17 -8.97
C HIS A 66 -0.67 12.56 -9.63
N GLY A 67 -0.66 13.62 -8.82
CA GLY A 67 -0.94 14.99 -9.27
C GLY A 67 -2.43 15.32 -9.42
N THR A 68 -3.26 14.31 -9.70
CA THR A 68 -4.73 14.45 -9.82
C THR A 68 -5.43 14.16 -8.51
N ALA A 69 -4.99 13.13 -7.79
CA ALA A 69 -5.64 12.69 -6.55
C ALA A 69 -5.59 13.77 -5.47
N ALA A 70 -4.45 14.47 -5.31
CA ALA A 70 -4.34 15.55 -4.33
C ALA A 70 -5.35 16.68 -4.57
N LYS A 71 -5.63 17.05 -5.83
CA LYS A 71 -6.64 18.05 -6.18
C LYS A 71 -8.05 17.60 -5.80
N TYR A 72 -8.38 16.33 -6.06
CA TYR A 72 -9.67 15.77 -5.64
C TYR A 72 -9.78 15.66 -4.12
N ALA A 73 -8.70 15.24 -3.44
CA ALA A 73 -8.67 15.22 -1.99
C ALA A 73 -8.90 16.63 -1.41
N GLN A 74 -8.24 17.67 -1.95
CA GLN A 74 -8.43 19.06 -1.54
C GLN A 74 -9.90 19.51 -1.70
N SER A 75 -10.50 19.26 -2.89
CA SER A 75 -11.89 19.62 -3.16
C SER A 75 -12.87 18.87 -2.24
N LEU A 76 -12.65 17.57 -2.00
CA LEU A 76 -13.48 16.76 -1.12
C LEU A 76 -13.34 17.19 0.35
N ARG A 77 -12.14 17.48 0.82
CA ARG A 77 -11.92 17.96 2.19
C ARG A 77 -12.56 19.31 2.44
N ALA A 78 -12.56 20.21 1.44
CA ALA A 78 -13.21 21.51 1.53
C ALA A 78 -14.75 21.40 1.52
N SER A 79 -15.31 20.59 0.61
CA SER A 79 -16.77 20.50 0.42
C SER A 79 -17.46 19.48 1.32
N ARG A 80 -16.74 18.47 1.81
CA ARG A 80 -17.26 17.35 2.62
C ARG A 80 -16.31 16.99 3.79
N PRO A 81 -16.13 17.89 4.74
CA PRO A 81 -15.14 17.72 5.82
C PRO A 81 -15.36 16.48 6.72
N SER A 82 -16.61 15.97 6.78
CA SER A 82 -16.96 14.78 7.57
C SER A 82 -16.73 13.46 6.87
N SER A 83 -16.45 13.46 5.55
CA SER A 83 -16.19 12.23 4.82
C SER A 83 -14.75 11.74 5.02
N LEU A 84 -14.56 10.42 4.90
CA LEU A 84 -13.24 9.80 4.84
C LEU A 84 -12.72 9.80 3.41
N VAL A 85 -11.50 10.28 3.19
CA VAL A 85 -10.81 10.21 1.90
C VAL A 85 -9.60 9.30 2.02
N ILE A 86 -9.48 8.30 1.13
CA ILE A 86 -8.35 7.36 1.09
C ILE A 86 -7.68 7.48 -0.28
N ASP A 87 -6.45 7.98 -0.29
CA ASP A 87 -5.64 8.15 -1.50
C ASP A 87 -4.77 6.93 -1.78
N LEU A 88 -4.95 6.30 -2.94
CA LEU A 88 -4.13 5.21 -3.42
C LEU A 88 -3.07 5.67 -4.44
N SER A 89 -3.06 6.95 -4.84
CA SER A 89 -2.18 7.45 -5.91
C SER A 89 -0.71 7.58 -5.48
N GLY A 90 -0.50 8.03 -4.27
CA GLY A 90 0.82 8.33 -3.72
C GLY A 90 1.09 9.83 -3.51
N ASP A 91 0.15 10.71 -3.84
CA ASP A 91 0.32 12.15 -3.64
C ASP A 91 0.55 12.53 -2.17
N LEU A 92 -0.09 11.80 -1.25
CA LEU A 92 -0.08 12.12 0.17
C LEU A 92 0.86 11.22 1.01
N ARG A 93 1.81 10.49 0.38
CA ARG A 93 2.66 9.51 1.07
C ARG A 93 3.89 10.12 1.74
N LEU A 94 4.39 11.22 1.22
CA LEU A 94 5.58 11.88 1.73
C LEU A 94 5.20 13.03 2.65
N SER A 95 6.02 13.25 3.68
CA SER A 95 5.69 14.14 4.79
C SER A 95 5.82 15.63 4.46
N THR A 96 6.63 15.99 3.46
CA THR A 96 6.92 17.39 3.11
C THR A 96 6.85 17.67 1.61
N PRO A 97 6.53 18.93 1.20
CA PRO A 97 6.61 19.33 -0.21
C PRO A 97 8.00 19.17 -0.82
N ALA A 98 9.05 19.38 -0.03
CA ALA A 98 10.43 19.22 -0.49
C ALA A 98 10.77 17.77 -0.82
N SER A 99 10.35 16.84 0.05
CA SER A 99 10.51 15.41 -0.19
C SER A 99 9.68 14.96 -1.41
N TYR A 100 8.45 15.42 -1.53
CA TYR A 100 7.64 15.15 -2.71
C TYR A 100 8.32 15.61 -4.00
N LYS A 101 8.85 16.83 -4.03
CA LYS A 101 9.59 17.36 -5.18
C LYS A 101 10.82 16.51 -5.52
N THR A 102 11.54 16.03 -4.50
CA THR A 102 12.72 15.17 -4.67
C THR A 102 12.36 13.85 -5.38
N TRP A 103 11.25 13.22 -4.97
CA TRP A 103 10.90 11.88 -5.45
C TRP A 103 9.94 11.85 -6.64
N TYR A 104 9.16 12.91 -6.85
CA TYR A 104 8.21 13.02 -7.96
C TYR A 104 8.65 13.99 -9.06
N GLY A 105 9.68 14.83 -8.81
CA GLY A 105 10.27 15.73 -9.80
C GLY A 105 9.49 17.03 -10.05
N HIS A 106 8.41 17.27 -9.33
CA HIS A 106 7.57 18.48 -9.45
C HIS A 106 6.99 18.91 -8.09
N ASP A 107 6.47 20.13 -8.02
CA ASP A 107 5.86 20.65 -6.81
C ASP A 107 4.57 19.90 -6.47
N HIS A 108 4.29 19.76 -5.16
CA HIS A 108 3.07 19.12 -4.70
C HIS A 108 1.84 19.98 -5.00
N PRO A 109 0.77 19.41 -5.61
CA PRO A 109 -0.38 20.21 -6.06
C PRO A 109 -1.30 20.72 -4.94
N ALA A 110 -1.22 20.14 -3.73
CA ALA A 110 -2.00 20.53 -2.55
C ALA A 110 -1.18 20.28 -1.25
N PRO A 111 -0.08 21.02 -1.04
CA PRO A 111 0.87 20.75 0.06
C PRO A 111 0.26 20.94 1.46
N GLU A 112 -0.79 21.70 1.60
CA GLU A 112 -1.52 21.94 2.84
C GLU A 112 -2.22 20.69 3.39
N LEU A 113 -2.42 19.65 2.55
CA LEU A 113 -3.01 18.39 2.98
C LEU A 113 -2.02 17.47 3.70
N LEU A 114 -0.72 17.60 3.41
CA LEU A 114 0.31 16.68 3.91
C LEU A 114 0.32 16.54 5.44
N PRO A 115 0.22 17.62 6.25
CA PRO A 115 0.22 17.50 7.71
C PRO A 115 -0.98 16.73 8.28
N SER A 116 -2.10 16.67 7.55
CA SER A 116 -3.33 16.00 7.98
C SER A 116 -3.50 14.58 7.44
N ALA A 117 -2.68 14.19 6.46
CA ALA A 117 -2.73 12.88 5.87
C ALA A 117 -2.08 11.83 6.79
N VAL A 118 -2.85 10.82 7.19
CA VAL A 118 -2.33 9.68 7.96
C VAL A 118 -1.81 8.61 7.00
N PHE A 119 -0.58 8.17 7.22
CA PHE A 119 -0.02 7.09 6.42
C PHE A 119 -0.68 5.75 6.77
N GLY A 120 -1.24 5.10 5.77
CA GLY A 120 -2.17 3.96 5.91
C GLY A 120 -1.49 2.58 5.91
N LEU A 121 -0.32 2.41 6.54
CA LEU A 121 0.23 1.08 6.82
C LEU A 121 -0.47 0.54 8.07
N THR A 122 -1.59 -0.16 7.89
CA THR A 122 -2.60 -0.42 8.94
C THR A 122 -2.00 -1.04 10.19
N GLU A 123 -1.21 -2.08 10.06
CA GLU A 123 -0.65 -2.82 11.20
C GLU A 123 0.30 -1.97 12.05
N VAL A 124 0.96 -0.99 11.42
CA VAL A 124 1.94 -0.10 12.06
C VAL A 124 1.29 1.16 12.61
N MET A 125 0.32 1.71 11.87
CA MET A 125 -0.27 3.03 12.14
C MET A 125 -1.70 2.97 12.69
N ARG A 126 -2.17 1.82 13.14
CA ARG A 126 -3.55 1.56 13.59
C ARG A 126 -4.13 2.65 14.50
N SER A 127 -3.38 3.09 15.50
CA SER A 127 -3.85 4.12 16.45
C SER A 127 -4.06 5.49 15.80
N LYS A 128 -3.25 5.83 14.79
CA LYS A 128 -3.38 7.08 14.02
C LYS A 128 -4.47 7.00 12.96
N ILE A 129 -4.72 5.81 12.40
CA ILE A 129 -5.75 5.58 11.39
C ILE A 129 -7.15 5.66 12.01
N LYS A 130 -7.32 5.22 13.25
CA LYS A 130 -8.61 5.26 13.95
C LYS A 130 -9.14 6.70 14.04
N GLY A 131 -10.29 6.95 13.40
CA GLY A 131 -10.92 8.28 13.35
C GLY A 131 -10.26 9.26 12.36
N ALA A 132 -9.27 8.83 11.58
CA ALA A 132 -8.68 9.68 10.54
C ALA A 132 -9.69 9.98 9.43
N SER A 133 -9.63 11.19 8.88
CA SER A 133 -10.49 11.64 7.79
C SER A 133 -9.77 11.75 6.44
N LEU A 134 -8.45 11.65 6.43
CA LEU A 134 -7.61 11.62 5.24
C LEU A 134 -6.50 10.59 5.44
N ILE A 135 -6.46 9.57 4.58
CA ILE A 135 -5.50 8.47 4.68
C ILE A 135 -4.76 8.35 3.35
N SER A 136 -3.45 8.27 3.43
CA SER A 136 -2.56 7.97 2.31
C SER A 136 -2.22 6.49 2.30
N ASN A 137 -2.78 5.73 1.37
CA ASN A 137 -2.54 4.29 1.26
C ASN A 137 -1.15 4.01 0.71
N PRO A 138 -0.34 3.13 1.33
CA PRO A 138 1.03 2.85 0.91
C PRO A 138 1.13 2.24 -0.50
N GLY A 139 2.30 2.38 -1.12
CA GLY A 139 2.63 1.68 -2.34
C GLY A 139 2.88 0.19 -2.12
N CYS A 140 2.65 -0.61 -3.15
CA CYS A 140 2.69 -2.07 -3.04
C CYS A 140 4.08 -2.62 -2.62
N TYR A 141 5.15 -2.16 -3.26
CA TYR A 141 6.52 -2.50 -2.85
C TYR A 141 6.87 -1.93 -1.47
N ALA A 142 6.40 -0.71 -1.19
CA ALA A 142 6.64 -0.07 0.10
C ALA A 142 5.98 -0.87 1.23
N THR A 143 4.74 -1.32 1.07
CA THR A 143 4.06 -2.23 2.00
C THR A 143 4.88 -3.50 2.24
N SER A 144 5.32 -4.15 1.15
CA SER A 144 6.10 -5.39 1.21
C SER A 144 7.43 -5.22 1.97
N ALA A 145 8.10 -4.07 1.82
CA ALA A 145 9.37 -3.79 2.48
C ALA A 145 9.19 -3.29 3.93
N MET A 146 8.24 -2.38 4.17
CA MET A 146 8.07 -1.76 5.49
C MET A 146 7.53 -2.72 6.54
N LEU A 147 6.66 -3.67 6.17
CA LEU A 147 6.15 -4.64 7.13
C LEU A 147 7.28 -5.41 7.84
N PRO A 148 8.29 -5.98 7.18
CA PRO A 148 9.42 -6.57 7.90
C PRO A 148 10.41 -5.53 8.47
N LEU A 149 10.67 -4.41 7.79
CA LEU A 149 11.73 -3.47 8.20
C LEU A 149 11.37 -2.69 9.48
N VAL A 150 10.12 -2.28 9.64
CA VAL A 150 9.70 -1.47 10.81
C VAL A 150 10.03 -2.17 12.13
N PRO A 151 9.58 -3.40 12.42
CA PRO A 151 9.91 -4.04 13.68
C PRO A 151 11.41 -4.32 13.83
N LEU A 152 12.10 -4.75 12.77
CA LEU A 152 13.52 -5.10 12.83
C LEU A 152 14.43 -3.88 13.10
N VAL A 153 14.11 -2.73 12.50
CA VAL A 153 14.82 -1.47 12.77
C VAL A 153 14.48 -0.94 14.17
N LYS A 154 13.19 -0.99 14.54
CA LYS A 154 12.71 -0.54 15.85
C LYS A 154 13.37 -1.26 17.02
N ASP A 155 13.55 -2.57 16.87
CA ASP A 155 14.17 -3.43 17.90
C ASP A 155 15.71 -3.44 17.82
N GLY A 156 16.31 -2.68 16.88
CA GLY A 156 17.76 -2.59 16.70
C GLY A 156 18.41 -3.92 16.28
N LEU A 157 17.68 -4.77 15.55
CA LEU A 157 18.14 -6.10 15.20
C LEU A 157 18.93 -6.14 13.88
N ILE A 158 18.87 -5.09 13.07
CA ILE A 158 19.54 -4.98 11.77
C ILE A 158 20.28 -3.65 11.66
N ASP A 159 21.31 -3.63 10.83
CA ASP A 159 22.02 -2.39 10.47
C ASP A 159 21.12 -1.58 9.51
N PRO A 160 20.58 -0.41 9.92
CA PRO A 160 19.72 0.38 9.06
C PRO A 160 20.44 1.06 7.91
N ALA A 161 21.77 1.12 7.93
CA ALA A 161 22.56 1.75 6.87
C ALA A 161 22.92 0.81 5.71
N ASP A 162 22.71 -0.51 5.86
CA ASP A 162 23.07 -1.53 4.85
C ASP A 162 21.88 -2.46 4.57
N ILE A 163 20.88 -1.94 3.82
CA ILE A 163 19.69 -2.68 3.43
C ILE A 163 19.57 -2.73 1.91
N VAL A 164 19.43 -3.93 1.35
CA VAL A 164 19.10 -4.12 -0.06
C VAL A 164 17.71 -4.75 -0.17
N VAL A 165 16.82 -4.12 -0.91
CA VAL A 165 15.47 -4.60 -1.19
C VAL A 165 15.39 -5.00 -2.66
N ASP A 166 15.37 -6.28 -2.94
CA ASP A 166 15.26 -6.86 -4.27
C ASP A 166 13.87 -7.45 -4.46
N SER A 167 13.00 -6.74 -5.20
CA SER A 167 11.57 -7.04 -5.30
C SER A 167 11.17 -7.39 -6.71
N LYS A 168 10.32 -8.42 -6.84
CA LYS A 168 9.73 -8.91 -8.07
C LYS A 168 8.22 -8.69 -8.04
N SER A 169 7.67 -8.03 -9.07
CA SER A 169 6.23 -7.74 -9.16
C SER A 169 5.63 -8.24 -10.47
N GLY A 170 4.40 -8.69 -10.41
CA GLY A 170 3.60 -8.92 -11.61
C GLY A 170 3.31 -7.62 -12.38
N ALA A 171 3.03 -7.75 -13.66
CA ALA A 171 2.85 -6.66 -14.62
C ALA A 171 1.70 -5.70 -14.26
N SER A 172 0.67 -6.16 -13.53
CA SER A 172 -0.42 -5.30 -13.06
C SER A 172 0.05 -4.16 -12.16
N GLY A 173 1.24 -4.27 -11.52
CA GLY A 173 1.86 -3.22 -10.71
C GLY A 173 2.24 -1.96 -11.50
N ALA A 174 2.43 -2.07 -12.82
CA ALA A 174 2.70 -0.95 -13.71
C ALA A 174 1.45 -0.14 -14.07
N GLY A 175 0.24 -0.59 -13.68
CA GLY A 175 -1.03 0.05 -13.99
C GLY A 175 -1.57 -0.33 -15.37
N LYS A 176 -2.74 0.27 -15.73
CA LYS A 176 -3.49 -0.06 -16.96
C LYS A 176 -3.18 0.87 -18.14
N ALA A 177 -2.30 1.85 -17.95
CA ALA A 177 -1.93 2.76 -19.03
C ALA A 177 -1.23 2.00 -20.16
N LEU A 178 -1.59 2.33 -21.42
CA LEU A 178 -0.95 1.75 -22.59
C LEU A 178 0.51 2.20 -22.66
N ARG A 179 1.42 1.22 -22.73
CA ARG A 179 2.87 1.42 -22.85
C ARG A 179 3.45 0.34 -23.75
N GLU A 180 4.39 0.69 -24.60
CA GLU A 180 5.03 -0.27 -25.52
C GLU A 180 5.76 -1.39 -24.78
N ASP A 181 6.51 -1.03 -23.71
CA ASP A 181 7.25 -1.96 -22.87
C ASP A 181 6.37 -2.90 -22.01
N LEU A 182 5.04 -2.72 -22.06
CA LEU A 182 4.04 -3.56 -21.39
C LEU A 182 3.15 -4.32 -22.38
N LEU A 183 3.44 -4.28 -23.67
CA LEU A 183 2.77 -5.14 -24.66
C LEU A 183 3.07 -6.61 -24.34
N PHE A 184 2.13 -7.49 -24.67
CA PHE A 184 2.26 -8.92 -24.38
C PHE A 184 3.56 -9.50 -24.92
N THR A 185 3.94 -9.16 -26.15
CA THR A 185 5.18 -9.62 -26.81
C THR A 185 6.46 -9.11 -26.14
N GLU A 186 6.40 -7.98 -25.43
CA GLU A 186 7.55 -7.37 -24.74
C GLU A 186 7.70 -7.92 -23.31
N VAL A 187 6.60 -8.28 -22.66
CA VAL A 187 6.59 -8.76 -21.27
C VAL A 187 6.67 -10.28 -21.18
N ASN A 188 6.07 -11.00 -22.17
CA ASN A 188 6.03 -12.45 -22.13
C ASN A 188 7.43 -13.07 -22.19
N GLU A 189 7.71 -14.00 -21.27
CA GLU A 189 9.04 -14.66 -21.15
C GLU A 189 10.21 -13.67 -20.89
N SER A 190 9.92 -12.45 -20.46
CA SER A 190 10.89 -11.39 -20.19
C SER A 190 10.86 -10.94 -18.74
N LEU A 191 12.03 -10.75 -18.14
CA LEU A 191 12.22 -10.16 -16.81
C LEU A 191 12.98 -8.85 -16.96
N SER A 192 12.43 -7.76 -16.47
CA SER A 192 13.08 -6.45 -16.54
C SER A 192 13.25 -5.81 -15.16
N ILE A 193 14.37 -5.11 -14.98
CA ILE A 193 14.60 -4.24 -13.85
C ILE A 193 14.37 -2.79 -14.27
N TYR A 194 13.75 -1.98 -13.40
CA TYR A 194 13.46 -0.58 -13.71
C TYR A 194 13.69 0.31 -12.48
N SER A 195 13.98 1.60 -12.71
CA SER A 195 14.18 2.59 -11.63
C SER A 195 15.06 2.09 -10.47
N GLN A 196 16.12 1.35 -10.78
CA GLN A 196 16.99 0.68 -9.82
C GLN A 196 17.77 1.66 -8.95
N GLY A 197 18.25 1.18 -7.82
CA GLY A 197 19.02 1.92 -6.85
C GLY A 197 18.17 2.87 -6.02
N ARG A 198 18.30 4.16 -6.23
CA ARG A 198 17.56 5.20 -5.51
C ARG A 198 16.63 6.02 -6.42
N LYS A 199 16.27 5.50 -7.60
CA LYS A 199 15.43 6.23 -8.56
C LYS A 199 13.94 6.00 -8.37
N HIS A 200 13.54 4.93 -7.68
CA HIS A 200 12.14 4.59 -7.47
C HIS A 200 11.57 5.39 -6.29
N ARG A 201 10.42 6.06 -6.49
CA ARG A 201 9.77 6.90 -5.47
C ARG A 201 9.41 6.17 -4.16
N HIS A 202 9.21 4.86 -4.19
CA HIS A 202 8.99 4.09 -2.96
C HIS A 202 10.18 4.06 -2.01
N VAL A 203 11.39 4.41 -2.46
CA VAL A 203 12.56 4.55 -1.57
C VAL A 203 12.30 5.64 -0.53
N GLY A 204 11.87 6.83 -0.99
CA GLY A 204 11.52 7.92 -0.09
C GLY A 204 10.38 7.56 0.87
N GLU A 205 9.36 6.91 0.35
CA GLU A 205 8.22 6.44 1.14
C GLU A 205 8.64 5.48 2.25
N ILE A 206 9.50 4.49 1.95
CA ILE A 206 9.99 3.52 2.93
C ILE A 206 10.87 4.21 3.98
N GLU A 207 11.87 4.99 3.54
CA GLU A 207 12.83 5.64 4.44
C GLU A 207 12.15 6.61 5.40
N GLU A 208 11.25 7.47 4.91
CA GLU A 208 10.53 8.43 5.75
C GLU A 208 9.56 7.74 6.73
N THR A 209 8.85 6.72 6.28
CA THR A 209 7.89 6.01 7.14
C THR A 209 8.61 5.23 8.23
N VAL A 210 9.69 4.50 7.90
CA VAL A 210 10.47 3.76 8.89
C VAL A 210 11.06 4.74 9.91
N GLU A 211 11.65 5.87 9.47
CA GLU A 211 12.16 6.91 10.35
C GLU A 211 11.09 7.47 11.28
N ALA A 212 9.92 7.82 10.73
CA ALA A 212 8.81 8.40 11.51
C ALA A 212 8.25 7.44 12.58
N VAL A 213 8.41 6.12 12.39
CA VAL A 213 7.93 5.10 13.34
C VAL A 213 9.01 4.69 14.34
N THR A 214 10.26 4.59 13.88
CA THR A 214 11.35 4.00 14.68
C THR A 214 12.30 5.03 15.27
N GLY A 215 12.30 6.27 14.75
CA GLY A 215 13.28 7.30 15.06
C GLY A 215 14.62 7.11 14.33
N THR A 216 14.75 6.08 13.49
CA THR A 216 15.98 5.77 12.75
C THR A 216 15.69 5.73 11.27
N ARG A 217 16.37 6.58 10.49
CA ARG A 217 16.26 6.60 9.03
C ARG A 217 17.10 5.47 8.41
N PRO A 218 16.51 4.52 7.72
CA PRO A 218 17.28 3.52 7.00
C PRO A 218 17.84 4.12 5.71
N THR A 219 18.90 3.50 5.21
CA THR A 219 19.42 3.73 3.85
C THR A 219 19.28 2.44 3.07
N LEU A 220 18.49 2.46 1.99
CA LEU A 220 18.27 1.26 1.21
C LEU A 220 18.62 1.40 -0.27
N THR A 221 19.11 0.31 -0.83
CA THR A 221 19.22 0.10 -2.27
C THR A 221 18.00 -0.71 -2.73
N PHE A 222 17.28 -0.21 -3.73
CA PHE A 222 16.07 -0.84 -4.21
C PHE A 222 16.21 -1.33 -5.66
N SER A 223 15.89 -2.59 -5.89
CA SER A 223 15.93 -3.24 -7.20
C SER A 223 14.55 -3.82 -7.54
N PRO A 224 13.64 -3.02 -8.09
CA PRO A 224 12.33 -3.50 -8.52
C PRO A 224 12.43 -4.19 -9.88
N HIS A 225 11.76 -5.35 -9.99
CA HIS A 225 11.66 -6.11 -11.23
C HIS A 225 10.21 -6.28 -11.64
N LEU A 226 9.98 -6.33 -12.95
CA LEU A 226 8.71 -6.72 -13.55
C LEU A 226 8.84 -8.15 -14.08
N LEU A 227 7.93 -9.00 -13.63
CA LEU A 227 7.80 -10.39 -14.05
C LEU A 227 6.71 -10.56 -15.10
N PRO A 228 6.81 -11.56 -16.00
CA PRO A 228 5.77 -11.91 -16.96
C PRO A 228 4.63 -12.71 -16.31
N ILE A 229 4.10 -12.21 -15.20
CA ILE A 229 2.95 -12.75 -14.49
C ILE A 229 1.96 -11.61 -14.20
N GLU A 230 0.70 -11.94 -13.96
CA GLU A 230 -0.31 -10.92 -13.73
C GLU A 230 -0.07 -10.13 -12.45
N ARG A 231 0.05 -10.81 -11.29
CA ARG A 231 0.06 -10.20 -9.96
C ARG A 231 0.96 -10.92 -8.96
N GLY A 232 1.16 -10.25 -7.85
CA GLY A 232 1.97 -10.69 -6.72
C GLY A 232 3.29 -9.94 -6.62
N ILE A 233 3.73 -9.69 -5.40
CA ILE A 233 5.07 -9.15 -5.09
C ILE A 233 5.78 -10.14 -4.18
N LEU A 234 7.03 -10.47 -4.54
CA LEU A 234 7.98 -11.14 -3.67
C LEU A 234 9.19 -10.24 -3.50
N SER A 235 9.45 -9.81 -2.28
CA SER A 235 10.62 -9.01 -1.90
C SER A 235 11.61 -9.89 -1.14
N ALA A 236 12.86 -9.92 -1.60
CA ALA A 236 14.00 -10.44 -0.85
C ALA A 236 14.78 -9.26 -0.29
N ILE A 237 14.82 -9.15 1.03
CA ILE A 237 15.42 -8.03 1.75
C ILE A 237 16.68 -8.55 2.44
N TYR A 238 17.84 -8.10 1.96
CA TYR A 238 19.13 -8.49 2.52
C TYR A 238 19.53 -7.46 3.58
N VAL A 239 19.74 -7.94 4.79
CA VAL A 239 20.08 -7.10 5.95
C VAL A 239 21.35 -7.58 6.61
N LYS A 240 22.17 -6.64 7.10
CA LYS A 240 23.35 -6.94 7.92
C LYS A 240 22.94 -7.01 9.39
N THR A 241 23.39 -8.07 10.08
CA THR A 241 23.05 -8.31 11.48
C THR A 241 24.02 -9.31 12.11
N SER A 242 24.18 -9.20 13.44
CA SER A 242 24.84 -10.22 14.27
C SER A 242 23.82 -11.17 14.95
N LYS A 243 22.52 -10.99 14.70
CA LYS A 243 21.45 -11.77 15.29
C LYS A 243 21.16 -13.01 14.46
N THR A 244 20.49 -14.00 15.06
CA THR A 244 20.08 -15.23 14.38
C THR A 244 18.78 -15.04 13.60
N ALA A 245 18.45 -15.96 12.70
CA ALA A 245 17.16 -15.96 12.01
C ALA A 245 15.99 -16.08 13.01
N ASP A 246 16.16 -16.82 14.09
CA ASP A 246 15.15 -16.98 15.13
C ASP A 246 14.91 -15.69 15.92
N ASP A 247 15.96 -14.89 16.21
CA ASP A 247 15.81 -13.57 16.85
C ASP A 247 14.94 -12.65 16.00
N LEU A 248 15.22 -12.56 14.70
CA LEU A 248 14.46 -11.73 13.78
C LEU A 248 13.02 -12.25 13.63
N ARG A 249 12.84 -13.56 13.49
CA ARG A 249 11.51 -14.18 13.38
C ARG A 249 10.68 -13.95 14.65
N ALA A 250 11.29 -14.06 15.83
CA ALA A 250 10.62 -13.78 17.09
C ALA A 250 10.15 -12.33 17.21
N SER A 251 10.98 -11.36 16.81
CA SER A 251 10.61 -9.95 16.77
C SER A 251 9.41 -9.71 15.84
N LEU A 252 9.45 -10.23 14.59
CA LEU A 252 8.36 -10.13 13.65
C LEU A 252 7.06 -10.73 14.21
N SER A 253 7.12 -11.95 14.73
CA SER A 253 5.97 -12.66 15.30
C SER A 253 5.37 -11.92 16.49
N LYS A 254 6.21 -11.36 17.35
CA LYS A 254 5.77 -10.56 18.50
C LYS A 254 5.10 -9.26 18.06
N PHE A 255 5.68 -8.57 17.07
CA PHE A 255 5.16 -7.28 16.60
C PHE A 255 3.80 -7.43 15.93
N TYR A 256 3.60 -8.50 15.16
CA TYR A 256 2.37 -8.77 14.42
C TYR A 256 1.41 -9.71 15.14
N ALA A 257 1.64 -10.00 16.43
CA ALA A 257 0.72 -10.81 17.21
C ALA A 257 -0.70 -10.18 17.18
N GLY A 258 -1.67 -10.94 16.66
CA GLY A 258 -3.07 -10.48 16.51
C GLY A 258 -3.33 -9.62 15.27
N ALA A 259 -2.37 -9.39 14.38
CA ALA A 259 -2.61 -8.77 13.08
C ALA A 259 -3.24 -9.81 12.11
N PRO A 260 -4.48 -9.60 11.63
CA PRO A 260 -5.21 -10.66 10.91
C PRO A 260 -4.66 -10.97 9.52
N PHE A 261 -3.83 -10.09 8.97
CA PHE A 261 -3.35 -10.18 7.60
C PHE A 261 -1.82 -10.26 7.47
N VAL A 262 -1.12 -10.49 8.56
CA VAL A 262 0.34 -10.65 8.54
C VAL A 262 0.72 -11.97 9.20
N ASP A 263 1.42 -12.81 8.45
CA ASP A 263 1.89 -14.11 8.90
C ASP A 263 3.40 -14.17 8.86
N VAL A 264 4.00 -14.78 9.89
CA VAL A 264 5.42 -15.08 9.94
C VAL A 264 5.58 -16.59 9.84
N SER A 265 6.23 -17.07 8.77
CA SER A 265 6.40 -18.48 8.43
C SER A 265 7.86 -18.89 8.55
N GLU A 266 8.11 -20.17 8.81
CA GLU A 266 9.44 -20.77 8.68
C GLU A 266 9.81 -21.01 7.21
N ALA A 267 8.83 -21.44 6.41
CA ALA A 267 9.02 -21.69 4.99
C ALA A 267 9.00 -20.40 4.17
N ALA A 268 9.78 -20.35 3.10
CA ALA A 268 9.78 -19.26 2.15
C ALA A 268 8.40 -19.12 1.48
N PRO A 269 7.80 -17.91 1.48
CA PRO A 269 6.49 -17.70 0.88
C PRO A 269 6.54 -17.77 -0.66
N ARG A 270 5.43 -18.19 -1.27
CA ARG A 270 5.24 -18.19 -2.72
C ARG A 270 4.10 -17.25 -3.08
N LEU A 271 4.13 -16.65 -4.26
CA LEU A 271 3.08 -15.74 -4.72
C LEU A 271 1.69 -16.39 -4.72
N ARG A 272 1.59 -17.67 -5.07
CA ARG A 272 0.31 -18.40 -5.04
C ARG A 272 -0.33 -18.52 -3.65
N ASP A 273 0.47 -18.36 -2.59
CA ASP A 273 -0.01 -18.47 -1.21
C ASP A 273 -0.68 -17.16 -0.73
N VAL A 274 -0.43 -16.05 -1.44
CA VAL A 274 -0.90 -14.69 -1.09
C VAL A 274 -1.77 -14.04 -2.18
N ASN A 275 -1.65 -14.45 -3.43
CA ASN A 275 -2.43 -13.87 -4.52
C ASN A 275 -3.93 -14.00 -4.25
N HIS A 276 -4.68 -12.93 -4.55
CA HIS A 276 -6.12 -12.80 -4.31
C HIS A 276 -6.51 -12.83 -2.81
N THR A 277 -5.58 -12.51 -1.92
CA THR A 277 -5.83 -12.36 -0.47
C THR A 277 -5.29 -11.03 0.02
N ASN A 278 -5.80 -10.55 1.18
CA ASN A 278 -5.22 -9.38 1.85
C ASN A 278 -4.04 -9.74 2.78
N ARG A 279 -3.39 -10.88 2.55
CA ARG A 279 -2.31 -11.37 3.40
C ARG A 279 -0.93 -10.90 2.93
N CYS A 280 -0.06 -10.68 3.90
CA CYS A 280 1.39 -10.59 3.73
C CYS A 280 2.03 -11.74 4.50
N VAL A 281 2.81 -12.58 3.83
CA VAL A 281 3.54 -13.69 4.46
C VAL A 281 5.02 -13.37 4.44
N MET A 282 5.66 -13.46 5.60
CA MET A 282 7.09 -13.17 5.78
C MET A 282 7.83 -14.38 6.32
N SER A 283 9.12 -14.49 5.99
CA SER A 283 10.02 -15.48 6.57
C SER A 283 11.44 -14.93 6.66
N VAL A 284 12.27 -15.53 7.52
CA VAL A 284 13.67 -15.12 7.72
C VAL A 284 14.57 -16.32 7.50
N HIS A 285 15.63 -16.15 6.73
CA HIS A 285 16.59 -17.19 6.35
C HIS A 285 18.01 -16.71 6.57
N GLU A 286 18.92 -17.62 6.87
CA GLU A 286 20.34 -17.33 6.94
C GLU A 286 20.90 -17.01 5.56
N GLY A 287 21.77 -16.00 5.51
CA GLY A 287 22.57 -15.65 4.35
C GLY A 287 24.06 -15.96 4.56
N ALA A 288 24.93 -15.17 3.94
CA ALA A 288 26.36 -15.21 4.25
C ALA A 288 26.60 -14.77 5.72
N PRO A 289 27.76 -15.10 6.33
CA PRO A 289 28.08 -14.67 7.69
C PRO A 289 27.82 -13.16 7.90
N GLY A 290 27.07 -12.82 8.95
CA GLY A 290 26.68 -11.45 9.26
C GLY A 290 25.52 -10.89 8.42
N ARG A 291 24.83 -11.70 7.62
CA ARG A 291 23.68 -11.29 6.80
C ARG A 291 22.51 -12.24 6.96
N MET A 292 21.30 -11.69 6.94
CA MET A 292 20.05 -12.42 6.85
C MET A 292 19.27 -12.03 5.61
N ILE A 293 18.41 -12.93 5.14
CA ILE A 293 17.46 -12.69 4.05
C ILE A 293 16.06 -12.72 4.65
N VAL A 294 15.39 -11.58 4.61
CA VAL A 294 13.98 -11.48 4.99
C VAL A 294 13.14 -11.51 3.73
N LEU A 295 12.27 -12.49 3.62
CA LEU A 295 11.34 -12.61 2.49
C LEU A 295 9.99 -12.05 2.90
N SER A 296 9.33 -11.36 1.96
CA SER A 296 7.98 -10.82 2.13
C SER A 296 7.20 -11.00 0.83
N ALA A 297 6.04 -11.64 0.90
CA ALA A 297 5.17 -11.85 -0.24
C ALA A 297 3.76 -11.31 0.03
N LEU A 298 3.17 -10.66 -0.97
CA LEU A 298 1.80 -10.15 -0.93
C LEU A 298 1.22 -10.01 -2.35
N ASP A 299 -0.10 -9.88 -2.45
CA ASP A 299 -0.76 -9.49 -3.70
C ASP A 299 -0.66 -7.95 -3.88
N ASN A 300 -0.02 -7.50 -4.96
CA ASN A 300 0.21 -6.08 -5.24
C ASN A 300 -1.07 -5.27 -5.43
N LEU A 301 -2.17 -5.88 -5.86
CA LEU A 301 -3.47 -5.21 -6.05
C LEU A 301 -4.37 -5.31 -4.81
N VAL A 302 -4.14 -6.27 -3.91
CA VAL A 302 -4.96 -6.45 -2.69
C VAL A 302 -4.23 -5.88 -1.48
N LYS A 303 -3.35 -6.63 -0.81
CA LYS A 303 -2.59 -6.13 0.34
C LYS A 303 -1.67 -4.97 -0.04
N GLY A 304 -1.16 -4.96 -1.27
CA GLY A 304 -0.35 -3.86 -1.80
C GLY A 304 -1.14 -2.60 -2.21
N ALA A 305 -2.48 -2.65 -2.27
CA ALA A 305 -3.30 -1.54 -2.74
C ALA A 305 -4.73 -1.56 -2.15
N SER A 306 -5.67 -2.20 -2.85
CA SER A 306 -7.11 -2.06 -2.61
C SER A 306 -7.57 -2.73 -1.31
N GLY A 307 -7.03 -3.89 -0.96
CA GLY A 307 -7.33 -4.56 0.30
C GLY A 307 -6.82 -3.77 1.51
N GLN A 308 -5.59 -3.24 1.42
CA GLN A 308 -5.04 -2.33 2.42
C GLN A 308 -5.91 -1.08 2.60
N ALA A 309 -6.44 -0.52 1.50
CA ALA A 309 -7.31 0.65 1.54
C ALA A 309 -8.66 0.34 2.25
N ILE A 310 -9.25 -0.83 1.99
CA ILE A 310 -10.47 -1.28 2.70
C ILE A 310 -10.15 -1.55 4.18
N GLN A 311 -9.03 -2.18 4.48
CA GLN A 311 -8.57 -2.41 5.86
C GLN A 311 -8.39 -1.08 6.61
N ASN A 312 -7.81 -0.07 5.97
CA ASN A 312 -7.71 1.29 6.50
C ASN A 312 -9.09 1.92 6.76
N MET A 313 -10.03 1.76 5.82
CA MET A 313 -11.41 2.21 5.99
C MET A 313 -12.06 1.57 7.23
N ASN A 314 -11.91 0.26 7.38
CA ASN A 314 -12.49 -0.50 8.49
C ASN A 314 -11.96 0.01 9.83
N VAL A 315 -10.63 0.17 9.95
CA VAL A 315 -10.01 0.69 11.18
C VAL A 315 -10.40 2.15 11.44
N ALA A 316 -10.42 3.00 10.41
CA ALA A 316 -10.77 4.40 10.56
C ALA A 316 -12.20 4.60 11.09
N LEU A 317 -13.13 3.77 10.63
CA LEU A 317 -14.56 3.84 10.99
C LEU A 317 -14.95 2.93 12.16
N GLY A 318 -14.00 2.17 12.72
CA GLY A 318 -14.25 1.27 13.86
C GLY A 318 -15.05 0.01 13.50
N PHE A 319 -14.95 -0.45 12.24
CA PHE A 319 -15.49 -1.74 11.82
C PHE A 319 -14.51 -2.87 12.16
N GLU A 320 -15.01 -4.12 12.05
CA GLU A 320 -14.12 -5.28 12.09
C GLU A 320 -13.10 -5.17 10.95
N GLU A 321 -11.82 -5.25 11.29
CA GLU A 321 -10.72 -5.02 10.35
C GLU A 321 -10.76 -5.95 9.13
N THR A 322 -11.32 -7.15 9.34
CA THR A 322 -11.42 -8.21 8.31
C THR A 322 -12.67 -8.13 7.45
N ASP A 323 -13.61 -7.21 7.74
CA ASP A 323 -14.89 -7.15 6.99
C ASP A 323 -14.64 -6.87 5.50
N GLY A 324 -15.20 -7.74 4.66
CA GLY A 324 -15.04 -7.72 3.21
C GLY A 324 -13.67 -8.21 2.69
N LEU A 325 -12.77 -8.70 3.56
CA LEU A 325 -11.37 -9.05 3.20
C LEU A 325 -10.99 -10.53 3.43
N LEU A 326 -11.96 -11.36 3.88
CA LEU A 326 -11.80 -12.80 4.07
C LEU A 326 -12.40 -13.60 2.92
#